data_3c5c80d6c16f221516f048dc958a4e30
#
_entry.id   3c5c80d6c16f221516f048dc958a4e30
#
_cell.length_a   1.000
_cell.length_b   1.000
_cell.length_c   1.000
_cell.angle_alpha   90.00
_cell.angle_beta   90.00
_cell.angle_gamma   90.00
#
_symmetry.space_group_name_H-M   'P 1'
#
loop_
_entity.id
_entity.type
_entity.pdbx_description
1 polymer ?
#
loop_
_entity_poly.entity_id
_entity_poly.type
_entity_poly.pdbx_seq_one_letter_code
_entity_poly.pdbx_strand_id
1 'polypeptide(L)'
;MTGVCDMSPTGVRTASSYGFWGSLGAPALLVAVVVVFHWGALWDGVRHDDHLHRYKLRTLGWSWNDLIESTTFEFPGRQMFFWWQSTPAQWRYPRPLKMLIMKVEYLLVGGAPVGLHAFSLAWHGLATLVVYGFISWLLQSWRWGLLVALLFALNPNGVLAVSWTAAHDTLISTVLLVAAVWAYARASFGADRQPAAWRGRLWLTALVLWGLSLFVREATIVFPVLALGLDAFLGGPRHAWKRRQAHVIHFVLAGAYVLWRFLVFPTQSFPGGYFEAPAHGGYVLWLVGKWVQLIGLVLLQLPLYTPLDFLGTRTSVDVVIHVVLYAVVAATLVAYGRTFGRAREAWLGPFWLAVGFAPVLPIASGPHFAYLPFVGYALCAANILRRHAGARRWWLTAGTFVVVLVAFAGHRLVNRAACRAEQLIAADIQWTTPPPPPGSKLFFINLPLPMTFTTYALREAWGVDQIDGYTLTLAPEAHCMTRASRVTRISPHELVVTTDPPGYFASVPERWSLKITGLKSRLAAGLTVRGDLFDTTILEMTGDGVTKLKFTFHEPLDREDYYFFVSTPERPAYRLRFDPAFDDRALAEETDRFRAAFAPLLAERDVFVRLFERWRRR
;
A
#
# COMPACT_ATOMS: atom_id res chain seq x y z
N MET A 1 39.75 29.19 -18.42
CA MET A 1 40.62 28.56 -17.41
C MET A 1 39.88 27.37 -16.84
N THR A 2 40.21 26.21 -17.36
CA THR A 2 39.60 24.92 -17.04
C THR A 2 40.44 24.23 -15.99
N GLY A 3 40.06 24.36 -14.72
CA GLY A 3 40.66 23.62 -13.61
C GLY A 3 40.15 22.18 -13.62
N VAL A 4 40.88 21.27 -14.25
CA VAL A 4 40.74 19.83 -14.10
C VAL A 4 41.22 19.47 -12.72
N CYS A 5 40.32 19.21 -11.76
CA CYS A 5 40.67 18.58 -10.50
C CYS A 5 41.11 17.15 -10.75
N ASP A 6 42.41 16.95 -10.72
CA ASP A 6 43.06 15.65 -10.72
C ASP A 6 42.70 14.89 -9.42
N MET A 7 41.88 13.88 -9.55
CA MET A 7 41.56 12.96 -8.46
C MET A 7 42.60 11.84 -8.45
N SER A 8 43.78 12.11 -7.89
CA SER A 8 44.75 11.06 -7.63
C SER A 8 44.23 10.06 -6.60
N PRO A 9 44.38 8.75 -6.83
CA PRO A 9 43.93 7.71 -5.91
C PRO A 9 45.02 7.40 -4.87
N THR A 10 45.32 8.33 -3.96
CA THR A 10 46.23 8.02 -2.87
C THR A 10 45.51 8.09 -1.53
N GLY A 11 45.19 6.92 -1.03
CA GLY A 11 44.63 6.73 0.31
C GLY A 11 43.76 5.48 0.42
N VAL A 12 44.34 4.30 0.21
CA VAL A 12 43.74 3.03 0.65
C VAL A 12 43.65 3.10 2.19
N ARG A 13 42.56 3.67 2.70
CA ARG A 13 42.24 3.52 4.13
C ARG A 13 41.77 2.09 4.31
N THR A 14 42.61 1.27 4.92
CA THR A 14 42.31 -0.09 5.35
C THR A 14 41.03 -0.11 6.18
N ALA A 15 40.30 -1.24 6.11
CA ALA A 15 39.00 -1.49 6.75
C ALA A 15 38.96 -1.31 8.30
N SER A 16 40.02 -0.84 8.93
CA SER A 16 40.14 -0.64 10.39
C SER A 16 39.62 0.70 10.90
N SER A 17 39.01 1.57 10.08
CA SER A 17 38.62 2.93 10.52
C SER A 17 37.11 3.12 10.75
N TYR A 18 36.33 2.04 10.94
CA TYR A 18 35.02 2.16 11.58
C TYR A 18 35.28 2.37 13.09
N GLY A 19 35.44 3.61 13.53
CA GLY A 19 35.43 3.92 14.96
C GLY A 19 34.08 3.52 15.58
N PHE A 20 33.99 3.52 16.91
CA PHE A 20 32.80 3.21 17.70
C PHE A 20 31.48 3.74 17.06
N TRP A 21 31.50 4.97 16.56
CA TRP A 21 30.32 5.59 15.91
C TRP A 21 29.89 4.91 14.60
N GLY A 22 30.80 4.35 13.83
CA GLY A 22 30.46 3.66 12.59
C GLY A 22 29.98 2.23 12.84
N SER A 23 30.42 1.60 13.94
CA SER A 23 30.11 0.20 14.25
C SER A 23 28.90 0.02 15.14
N LEU A 24 28.67 0.86 16.12
CA LEU A 24 27.57 0.74 17.08
C LEU A 24 26.70 1.99 17.16
N GLY A 25 27.28 3.19 17.12
CA GLY A 25 26.56 4.45 17.30
C GLY A 25 25.57 4.72 16.15
N ALA A 26 25.96 4.50 14.89
CA ALA A 26 25.09 4.71 13.75
C ALA A 26 23.91 3.71 13.70
N PRO A 27 24.10 2.39 13.89
CA PRO A 27 22.99 1.46 14.02
C PRO A 27 22.02 1.80 15.16
N ALA A 28 22.54 2.15 16.34
CA ALA A 28 21.71 2.53 17.48
C ALA A 28 20.88 3.80 17.20
N LEU A 29 21.48 4.81 16.56
CA LEU A 29 20.77 6.02 16.13
C LEU A 29 19.65 5.69 15.13
N LEU A 30 19.91 4.80 14.16
CA LEU A 30 18.90 4.40 13.17
C LEU A 30 17.71 3.71 13.82
N VAL A 31 17.96 2.79 14.75
CA VAL A 31 16.88 2.13 15.52
C VAL A 31 16.10 3.16 16.33
N ALA A 32 16.78 4.08 17.01
CA ALA A 32 16.13 5.14 17.78
C ALA A 32 15.26 6.03 16.89
N VAL A 33 15.73 6.43 15.70
CA VAL A 33 14.96 7.22 14.73
C VAL A 33 13.72 6.45 14.27
N VAL A 34 13.84 5.17 13.91
CA VAL A 34 12.70 4.35 13.52
C VAL A 34 11.68 4.30 14.65
N VAL A 35 12.10 4.01 15.88
CA VAL A 35 11.20 3.94 17.04
C VAL A 35 10.53 5.29 17.29
N VAL A 36 11.27 6.38 17.36
CA VAL A 36 10.72 7.70 17.70
C VAL A 36 9.73 8.19 16.65
N PHE A 37 10.07 8.10 15.36
CA PHE A 37 9.23 8.65 14.29
C PHE A 37 8.04 7.76 13.96
N HIS A 38 8.16 6.45 14.11
CA HIS A 38 7.06 5.51 13.85
C HIS A 38 6.34 5.03 15.11
N TRP A 39 6.71 5.51 16.32
CA TRP A 39 6.08 5.14 17.58
C TRP A 39 4.55 5.18 17.54
N GLY A 40 4.01 6.22 16.92
CA GLY A 40 2.56 6.37 16.79
C GLY A 40 1.87 5.23 16.01
N ALA A 41 2.59 4.47 15.19
CA ALA A 41 2.01 3.33 14.46
C ALA A 41 1.53 2.21 15.38
N LEU A 42 2.12 2.07 16.57
CA LEU A 42 1.68 1.09 17.58
C LEU A 42 0.19 1.24 17.93
N TRP A 43 -0.34 2.45 17.80
CA TRP A 43 -1.71 2.80 18.17
C TRP A 43 -2.65 3.02 16.97
N ASP A 44 -2.22 2.66 15.76
CA ASP A 44 -3.06 2.80 14.56
C ASP A 44 -4.19 1.75 14.52
N GLY A 45 -4.05 0.67 15.29
CA GLY A 45 -5.07 -0.38 15.37
C GLY A 45 -5.10 -1.28 14.12
N VAL A 46 -6.18 -2.00 13.97
CA VAL A 46 -6.43 -2.89 12.82
C VAL A 46 -7.14 -2.11 11.74
N ARG A 47 -6.78 -2.29 10.49
CA ARG A 47 -7.35 -1.56 9.37
C ARG A 47 -7.55 -2.45 8.14
N HIS A 48 -8.51 -2.06 7.30
CA HIS A 48 -8.73 -2.63 5.97
C HIS A 48 -8.69 -4.16 5.99
N ASP A 49 -7.88 -4.80 5.15
CA ASP A 49 -7.73 -6.26 5.05
C ASP A 49 -6.92 -6.90 6.20
N ASP A 50 -6.38 -6.13 7.13
CA ASP A 50 -5.80 -6.68 8.37
C ASP A 50 -6.83 -7.55 9.10
N HIS A 51 -8.11 -7.15 9.12
CA HIS A 51 -9.19 -7.93 9.73
C HIS A 51 -9.32 -9.31 9.09
N LEU A 52 -9.26 -9.38 7.76
CA LEU A 52 -9.29 -10.63 7.01
C LEU A 52 -8.04 -11.48 7.29
N HIS A 53 -6.85 -10.85 7.29
CA HIS A 53 -5.60 -11.56 7.63
C HIS A 53 -5.62 -12.11 9.04
N ARG A 54 -6.08 -11.35 10.03
CA ARG A 54 -6.21 -11.80 11.42
C ARG A 54 -7.18 -12.96 11.56
N TYR A 55 -8.34 -12.88 10.90
CA TYR A 55 -9.30 -13.97 10.85
C TYR A 55 -8.67 -15.25 10.30
N LYS A 56 -7.98 -15.16 9.16
CA LYS A 56 -7.26 -16.29 8.57
C LYS A 56 -6.15 -16.82 9.49
N LEU A 57 -5.33 -15.95 10.09
CA LEU A 57 -4.26 -16.36 10.99
C LEU A 57 -4.76 -17.10 12.23
N ARG A 58 -5.95 -16.75 12.72
CA ARG A 58 -6.60 -17.45 13.85
C ARG A 58 -6.90 -18.91 13.50
N THR A 59 -7.40 -19.18 12.30
CA THR A 59 -7.85 -20.49 11.83
C THR A 59 -6.80 -21.27 11.03
N LEU A 60 -5.65 -20.64 10.68
CA LEU A 60 -4.62 -21.20 9.83
C LEU A 60 -3.96 -22.44 10.45
N GLY A 61 -3.92 -23.55 9.71
CA GLY A 61 -3.10 -24.71 10.01
C GLY A 61 -1.60 -24.49 9.72
N TRP A 62 -0.80 -25.54 9.88
CA TRP A 62 0.66 -25.50 9.68
C TRP A 62 1.12 -26.24 8.43
N SER A 63 0.20 -26.85 7.67
CA SER A 63 0.57 -27.52 6.44
C SER A 63 0.96 -26.51 5.35
N TRP A 64 1.78 -26.95 4.40
CA TRP A 64 2.14 -26.12 3.26
C TRP A 64 0.91 -25.67 2.45
N ASN A 65 -0.09 -26.53 2.32
CA ASN A 65 -1.34 -26.18 1.66
C ASN A 65 -2.11 -25.11 2.41
N ASP A 66 -2.19 -25.20 3.76
CA ASP A 66 -2.83 -24.15 4.57
C ASP A 66 -2.14 -22.80 4.37
N LEU A 67 -0.80 -22.77 4.35
CA LEU A 67 -0.02 -21.56 4.14
C LEU A 67 -0.25 -20.94 2.76
N ILE A 68 -0.38 -21.75 1.71
CA ILE A 68 -0.70 -21.29 0.36
C ILE A 68 -2.16 -20.80 0.27
N GLU A 69 -3.11 -21.58 0.76
CA GLU A 69 -4.53 -21.22 0.71
C GLU A 69 -4.87 -20.00 1.59
N SER A 70 -4.08 -19.74 2.63
CA SER A 70 -4.25 -18.55 3.46
C SER A 70 -4.08 -17.24 2.68
N THR A 71 -3.39 -17.26 1.56
CA THR A 71 -3.19 -16.12 0.65
C THR A 71 -4.11 -16.15 -0.58
N THR A 72 -5.11 -17.02 -0.55
CA THR A 72 -6.20 -17.05 -1.51
C THR A 72 -7.41 -16.31 -0.95
N PHE A 73 -7.89 -15.30 -1.66
CA PHE A 73 -9.04 -14.48 -1.28
C PHE A 73 -10.14 -14.65 -2.31
N GLU A 74 -11.31 -15.03 -1.86
CA GLU A 74 -12.50 -15.20 -2.71
C GLU A 74 -13.48 -14.06 -2.48
N PHE A 75 -14.01 -13.52 -3.56
CA PHE A 75 -15.04 -12.52 -3.59
C PHE A 75 -16.13 -12.94 -4.62
N PRO A 76 -17.41 -13.00 -4.30
CA PRO A 76 -17.98 -12.77 -2.99
C PRO A 76 -17.75 -14.00 -2.10
N GLY A 77 -17.17 -13.76 -0.91
CA GLY A 77 -17.40 -14.69 0.16
C GLY A 77 -18.64 -14.22 0.93
N ARG A 78 -19.22 -15.05 1.76
CA ARG A 78 -20.36 -14.72 2.65
C ARG A 78 -20.13 -13.48 3.53
N GLN A 79 -18.96 -12.85 3.45
CA GLN A 79 -18.53 -11.78 4.33
C GLN A 79 -18.43 -10.43 3.65
N MET A 80 -18.58 -10.41 2.32
CA MET A 80 -18.41 -9.22 1.49
C MET A 80 -19.16 -9.41 0.19
N PHE A 81 -20.48 -9.27 0.25
CA PHE A 81 -21.34 -9.43 -0.90
C PHE A 81 -21.66 -8.08 -1.53
N PHE A 82 -21.39 -7.98 -2.84
CA PHE A 82 -21.77 -6.83 -3.65
C PHE A 82 -22.83 -7.27 -4.67
N TRP A 83 -24.00 -6.64 -4.67
CA TRP A 83 -25.09 -6.99 -5.60
C TRP A 83 -24.72 -6.80 -7.08
N TRP A 84 -23.78 -5.92 -7.37
CA TRP A 84 -23.27 -5.70 -8.73
C TRP A 84 -22.22 -6.71 -9.18
N GLN A 85 -21.84 -7.61 -8.34
CA GLN A 85 -20.84 -8.63 -8.68
C GLN A 85 -21.50 -9.80 -9.40
N SER A 86 -21.05 -10.07 -10.65
CA SER A 86 -21.63 -11.10 -11.49
C SER A 86 -20.90 -12.44 -11.46
N THR A 87 -19.67 -12.48 -10.99
CA THR A 87 -18.85 -13.69 -10.95
C THR A 87 -17.97 -13.70 -9.70
N PRO A 88 -17.80 -14.86 -9.06
CA PRO A 88 -16.81 -15.02 -8.02
C PRO A 88 -15.43 -14.63 -8.56
N ALA A 89 -14.71 -13.85 -7.79
CA ALA A 89 -13.36 -13.49 -8.10
C ALA A 89 -12.43 -14.07 -7.04
N GLN A 90 -11.30 -14.60 -7.48
CA GLN A 90 -10.33 -15.22 -6.59
C GLN A 90 -8.97 -14.57 -6.79
N TRP A 91 -8.46 -13.95 -5.73
CA TRP A 91 -7.10 -13.45 -5.68
C TRP A 91 -6.20 -14.48 -5.01
N ARG A 92 -5.15 -14.89 -5.70
CA ARG A 92 -4.19 -15.86 -5.17
C ARG A 92 -2.79 -15.28 -5.20
N TYR A 93 -2.17 -15.18 -4.04
CA TYR A 93 -0.80 -14.71 -3.90
C TYR A 93 0.07 -15.84 -3.35
N PRO A 94 1.11 -16.34 -4.05
CA PRO A 94 1.96 -17.41 -3.55
C PRO A 94 2.95 -16.89 -2.49
N ARG A 95 2.45 -16.52 -1.32
CA ARG A 95 3.23 -15.91 -0.23
C ARG A 95 3.26 -16.74 1.06
N PRO A 96 3.56 -18.06 0.99
CA PRO A 96 3.51 -18.93 2.17
C PRO A 96 4.48 -18.50 3.28
N LEU A 97 5.67 -17.99 2.93
CA LEU A 97 6.63 -17.55 3.93
C LEU A 97 6.14 -16.29 4.67
N LYS A 98 5.45 -15.36 3.97
CA LYS A 98 4.78 -14.24 4.63
C LYS A 98 3.82 -14.75 5.70
N MET A 99 2.95 -15.69 5.33
CA MET A 99 1.92 -16.19 6.24
C MET A 99 2.50 -16.99 7.39
N LEU A 100 3.56 -17.75 7.17
CA LEU A 100 4.29 -18.44 8.23
C LEU A 100 4.85 -17.45 9.26
N ILE A 101 5.53 -16.39 8.79
CA ILE A 101 6.08 -15.36 9.68
C ILE A 101 4.97 -14.67 10.46
N MET A 102 3.92 -14.20 9.75
CA MET A 102 2.78 -13.54 10.40
C MET A 102 2.04 -14.46 11.39
N LYS A 103 1.97 -15.78 11.12
CA LYS A 103 1.39 -16.74 12.05
C LYS A 103 2.22 -16.83 13.34
N VAL A 104 3.54 -16.89 13.23
CA VAL A 104 4.44 -16.86 14.39
C VAL A 104 4.27 -15.55 15.17
N GLU A 105 4.29 -14.41 14.49
CA GLU A 105 4.08 -13.10 15.11
C GLU A 105 2.72 -13.04 15.85
N TYR A 106 1.66 -13.49 15.18
CA TYR A 106 0.31 -13.54 15.75
C TYR A 106 0.27 -14.38 17.04
N LEU A 107 0.91 -15.55 17.05
CA LEU A 107 0.96 -16.41 18.23
C LEU A 107 1.77 -15.81 19.38
N LEU A 108 2.87 -15.11 19.07
CA LEU A 108 3.73 -14.49 20.08
C LEU A 108 3.03 -13.34 20.84
N VAL A 109 2.13 -12.63 20.17
CA VAL A 109 1.43 -11.46 20.76
C VAL A 109 -0.06 -11.68 20.98
N GLY A 110 -0.56 -12.91 20.78
CA GLY A 110 -2.00 -13.22 20.92
C GLY A 110 -2.90 -12.43 19.97
N GLY A 111 -2.36 -11.99 18.83
CA GLY A 111 -3.09 -11.17 17.87
C GLY A 111 -3.32 -9.71 18.32
N ALA A 112 -2.71 -9.25 19.42
CA ALA A 112 -2.86 -7.86 19.87
C ALA A 112 -2.32 -6.87 18.83
N PRO A 113 -3.11 -5.85 18.39
CA PRO A 113 -2.70 -4.93 17.35
C PRO A 113 -1.37 -4.22 17.63
N VAL A 114 -1.17 -3.76 18.88
CA VAL A 114 0.08 -3.11 19.32
C VAL A 114 1.28 -4.03 19.12
N GLY A 115 1.14 -5.32 19.44
CA GLY A 115 2.20 -6.30 19.25
C GLY A 115 2.53 -6.54 17.78
N LEU A 116 1.51 -6.65 16.92
CA LEU A 116 1.71 -6.79 15.48
C LEU A 116 2.39 -5.57 14.88
N HIS A 117 2.03 -4.36 15.30
CA HIS A 117 2.73 -3.14 14.88
C HIS A 117 4.16 -3.04 15.43
N ALA A 118 4.44 -3.62 16.61
CA ALA A 118 5.81 -3.70 17.11
C ALA A 118 6.69 -4.56 16.18
N PHE A 119 6.17 -5.64 15.61
CA PHE A 119 6.86 -6.39 14.56
C PHE A 119 7.05 -5.55 13.28
N SER A 120 6.05 -4.73 12.87
CA SER A 120 6.26 -3.79 11.76
C SER A 120 7.44 -2.86 12.00
N LEU A 121 7.55 -2.29 13.22
CA LEU A 121 8.67 -1.44 13.59
C LEU A 121 10.00 -2.21 13.58
N ALA A 122 10.01 -3.43 14.10
CA ALA A 122 11.21 -4.28 14.10
C ALA A 122 11.67 -4.60 12.68
N TRP A 123 10.75 -4.99 11.78
CA TRP A 123 11.07 -5.23 10.36
C TRP A 123 11.54 -3.97 9.64
N HIS A 124 10.93 -2.82 9.91
CA HIS A 124 11.37 -1.54 9.33
C HIS A 124 12.76 -1.15 9.85
N GLY A 125 13.02 -1.33 11.15
CA GLY A 125 14.34 -1.15 11.75
C GLY A 125 15.40 -2.05 11.10
N LEU A 126 15.08 -3.34 10.94
CA LEU A 126 15.98 -4.30 10.28
C LEU A 126 16.23 -3.94 8.82
N ALA A 127 15.20 -3.53 8.06
CA ALA A 127 15.35 -3.04 6.69
C ALA A 127 16.29 -1.83 6.63
N THR A 128 16.13 -0.89 7.56
CA THR A 128 16.98 0.31 7.67
C THR A 128 18.44 -0.06 7.96
N LEU A 129 18.68 -1.02 8.85
CA LEU A 129 20.03 -1.50 9.17
C LEU A 129 20.67 -2.25 7.98
N VAL A 130 19.92 -3.07 7.26
CA VAL A 130 20.43 -3.75 6.06
C VAL A 130 20.76 -2.75 4.96
N VAL A 131 19.91 -1.74 4.74
CA VAL A 131 20.19 -0.62 3.82
C VAL A 131 21.45 0.13 4.26
N TYR A 132 21.58 0.44 5.55
CA TYR A 132 22.79 1.07 6.09
C TYR A 132 24.05 0.29 5.77
N GLY A 133 24.07 -1.02 6.06
CA GLY A 133 25.21 -1.89 5.80
C GLY A 133 25.56 -1.96 4.31
N PHE A 134 24.58 -2.20 3.46
CA PHE A 134 24.74 -2.27 2.00
C PHE A 134 25.28 -0.95 1.44
N ILE A 135 24.65 0.18 1.78
CA ILE A 135 25.02 1.48 1.23
C ILE A 135 26.36 1.98 1.80
N SER A 136 26.68 1.68 3.08
CA SER A 136 28.01 1.98 3.65
C SER A 136 29.12 1.28 2.88
N TRP A 137 28.90 0.01 2.53
CA TRP A 137 29.79 -0.73 1.64
C TRP A 137 29.79 -0.14 0.23
N LEU A 138 28.60 0.15 -0.34
CA LEU A 138 28.48 0.69 -1.70
C LEU A 138 29.15 2.06 -1.85
N LEU A 139 29.03 2.95 -0.88
CA LEU A 139 29.59 4.30 -0.93
C LEU A 139 30.99 4.39 -0.27
N GLN A 140 31.53 3.29 0.26
CA GLN A 140 32.79 3.22 1.00
C GLN A 140 32.85 4.26 2.13
N SER A 141 31.70 4.49 2.78
CA SER A 141 31.58 5.51 3.82
C SER A 141 30.36 5.25 4.71
N TRP A 142 30.61 4.99 5.99
CA TRP A 142 29.56 4.85 6.98
C TRP A 142 28.68 6.12 7.13
N ARG A 143 29.26 7.30 6.97
CA ARG A 143 28.56 8.60 7.08
C ARG A 143 27.51 8.75 5.96
N TRP A 144 27.88 8.42 4.73
CA TRP A 144 26.95 8.44 3.60
C TRP A 144 25.94 7.29 3.66
N GLY A 145 26.36 6.12 4.15
CA GLY A 145 25.45 5.03 4.48
C GLY A 145 24.41 5.43 5.52
N LEU A 146 24.85 6.12 6.58
CA LEU A 146 23.95 6.65 7.61
C LEU A 146 22.95 7.66 7.05
N LEU A 147 23.42 8.60 6.21
CA LEU A 147 22.52 9.57 5.56
C LEU A 147 21.41 8.89 4.74
N VAL A 148 21.79 7.93 3.88
CA VAL A 148 20.83 7.19 3.06
C VAL A 148 19.87 6.39 3.94
N ALA A 149 20.37 5.73 4.98
CA ALA A 149 19.56 4.96 5.89
C ALA A 149 18.62 5.84 6.74
N LEU A 150 19.03 7.05 7.13
CA LEU A 150 18.16 8.03 7.79
C LEU A 150 17.03 8.50 6.87
N LEU A 151 17.33 8.80 5.60
CA LEU A 151 16.30 9.14 4.61
C LEU A 151 15.34 7.96 4.40
N PHE A 152 15.87 6.73 4.37
CA PHE A 152 15.05 5.52 4.23
C PHE A 152 14.20 5.27 5.48
N ALA A 153 14.73 5.46 6.68
CA ALA A 153 13.99 5.36 7.95
C ALA A 153 12.81 6.34 8.01
N LEU A 154 12.99 7.52 7.41
CA LEU A 154 11.98 8.58 7.34
C LEU A 154 11.18 8.57 6.03
N ASN A 155 11.22 7.48 5.27
CA ASN A 155 10.48 7.34 4.02
C ASN A 155 8.98 7.65 4.20
N PRO A 156 8.45 8.73 3.60
CA PRO A 156 7.03 9.07 3.75
C PRO A 156 6.09 7.95 3.28
N ASN A 157 6.43 7.29 2.19
CA ASN A 157 5.66 6.16 1.67
C ASN A 157 5.81 4.89 2.52
N GLY A 158 6.82 4.82 3.41
CA GLY A 158 7.00 3.77 4.41
C GLY A 158 6.00 3.84 5.56
N VAL A 159 5.40 5.00 5.80
CA VAL A 159 4.40 5.19 6.87
C VAL A 159 3.28 4.16 6.77
N LEU A 160 2.72 3.98 5.56
CA LEU A 160 1.66 2.99 5.34
C LEU A 160 2.17 1.56 5.57
N ALA A 161 3.37 1.22 5.07
CA ALA A 161 3.91 -0.13 5.23
C ALA A 161 4.13 -0.52 6.70
N VAL A 162 4.45 0.45 7.57
CA VAL A 162 4.62 0.25 9.02
C VAL A 162 3.28 0.20 9.75
N SER A 163 2.30 1.01 9.32
CA SER A 163 0.99 1.10 9.97
C SER A 163 -0.04 0.08 9.48
N TRP A 164 0.32 -0.77 8.55
CA TRP A 164 -0.57 -1.75 7.93
C TRP A 164 0.03 -3.14 8.02
N THR A 165 -0.50 -3.97 8.92
CA THR A 165 0.08 -5.27 9.22
C THR A 165 0.01 -6.24 8.04
N ALA A 166 -1.02 -6.13 7.20
CA ALA A 166 -1.10 -6.89 5.96
C ALA A 166 0.05 -6.58 4.98
N ALA A 167 0.70 -5.41 5.11
CA ALA A 167 1.85 -5.01 4.31
C ALA A 167 3.21 -5.44 4.89
N HIS A 168 3.27 -6.31 5.91
CA HIS A 168 4.52 -6.89 6.42
C HIS A 168 5.36 -7.54 5.31
N ASP A 169 4.71 -8.06 4.27
CA ASP A 169 5.38 -8.58 3.08
C ASP A 169 6.32 -7.55 2.42
N THR A 170 5.96 -6.26 2.44
CA THR A 170 6.80 -5.17 1.91
C THR A 170 8.07 -4.99 2.74
N LEU A 171 7.95 -5.02 4.06
CA LEU A 171 9.05 -4.83 4.99
C LEU A 171 10.02 -6.03 4.94
N ILE A 172 9.48 -7.24 5.12
CA ILE A 172 10.25 -8.49 5.15
C ILE A 172 10.94 -8.73 3.79
N SER A 173 10.22 -8.57 2.68
CA SER A 173 10.80 -8.78 1.35
C SER A 173 11.90 -7.78 1.03
N THR A 174 11.80 -6.53 1.52
CA THR A 174 12.87 -5.53 1.36
C THR A 174 14.12 -5.93 2.15
N VAL A 175 13.99 -6.42 3.39
CA VAL A 175 15.12 -6.95 4.16
C VAL A 175 15.81 -8.06 3.38
N LEU A 176 15.06 -9.06 2.94
CA LEU A 176 15.61 -10.22 2.22
C LEU A 176 16.23 -9.83 0.87
N LEU A 177 15.56 -8.98 0.10
CA LEU A 177 16.06 -8.56 -1.21
C LEU A 177 17.32 -7.71 -1.11
N VAL A 178 17.34 -6.69 -0.23
CA VAL A 178 18.53 -5.83 -0.08
C VAL A 178 19.70 -6.65 0.47
N ALA A 179 19.46 -7.58 1.39
CA ALA A 179 20.48 -8.51 1.88
C ALA A 179 20.97 -9.44 0.76
N ALA A 180 20.08 -9.94 -0.11
CA ALA A 180 20.44 -10.76 -1.27
C ALA A 180 21.31 -9.97 -2.25
N VAL A 181 20.92 -8.72 -2.59
CA VAL A 181 21.69 -7.82 -3.45
C VAL A 181 23.06 -7.53 -2.84
N TRP A 182 23.13 -7.31 -1.55
CA TRP A 182 24.40 -7.08 -0.84
C TRP A 182 25.29 -8.32 -0.83
N ALA A 183 24.72 -9.50 -0.53
CA ALA A 183 25.47 -10.77 -0.60
C ALA A 183 26.01 -11.03 -2.01
N TYR A 184 25.20 -10.79 -3.05
CA TYR A 184 25.64 -10.85 -4.45
C TYR A 184 26.76 -9.86 -4.74
N ALA A 185 26.61 -8.61 -4.31
CA ALA A 185 27.64 -7.59 -4.48
C ALA A 185 28.96 -8.01 -3.84
N ARG A 186 28.92 -8.60 -2.65
CA ARG A 186 30.09 -9.14 -1.96
C ARG A 186 30.65 -10.43 -2.59
N ALA A 187 29.83 -11.16 -3.35
CA ALA A 187 30.28 -12.31 -4.14
C ALA A 187 31.08 -11.88 -5.38
N SER A 188 30.69 -10.76 -6.00
CA SER A 188 31.28 -10.24 -7.25
C SER A 188 32.43 -9.26 -7.01
N PHE A 189 32.40 -8.54 -5.88
CA PHE A 189 33.36 -7.48 -5.55
C PHE A 189 34.01 -7.68 -4.17
N GLY A 190 35.21 -7.12 -4.01
CA GLY A 190 35.92 -7.07 -2.74
C GLY A 190 35.30 -6.09 -1.74
N ALA A 191 35.99 -5.94 -0.60
CA ALA A 191 35.61 -4.96 0.41
C ALA A 191 35.76 -3.52 -0.11
N ASP A 192 36.72 -3.32 -1.00
CA ASP A 192 37.08 -2.07 -1.69
C ASP A 192 36.25 -1.79 -2.96
N ARG A 193 35.22 -2.62 -3.23
CA ARG A 193 34.38 -2.60 -4.44
C ARG A 193 35.11 -2.89 -5.75
N GLN A 194 36.36 -3.35 -5.69
CA GLN A 194 37.03 -3.78 -6.90
C GLN A 194 36.56 -5.18 -7.32
N PRO A 195 36.49 -5.47 -8.63
CA PRO A 195 36.22 -6.82 -9.10
C PRO A 195 37.13 -7.84 -8.40
N ALA A 196 36.54 -8.85 -7.78
CA ALA A 196 37.25 -9.85 -7.00
C ALA A 196 37.05 -11.26 -7.56
N ALA A 197 37.82 -12.20 -7.03
CA ALA A 197 37.55 -13.62 -7.26
C ALA A 197 36.13 -13.97 -6.80
N TRP A 198 35.48 -14.85 -7.59
CA TRP A 198 34.10 -15.23 -7.32
C TRP A 198 33.97 -15.98 -6.01
N ARG A 199 33.04 -15.53 -5.15
CA ARG A 199 32.78 -16.13 -3.84
C ARG A 199 31.45 -16.91 -3.88
N GLY A 200 31.53 -18.18 -4.28
CA GLY A 200 30.34 -19.02 -4.51
C GLY A 200 29.40 -19.14 -3.30
N ARG A 201 29.94 -19.18 -2.07
CA ARG A 201 29.12 -19.23 -0.85
C ARG A 201 28.24 -17.97 -0.69
N LEU A 202 28.79 -16.79 -0.93
CA LEU A 202 28.02 -15.54 -0.85
C LEU A 202 26.97 -15.44 -1.96
N TRP A 203 27.31 -15.92 -3.16
CA TRP A 203 26.36 -16.04 -4.26
C TRP A 203 25.20 -16.99 -3.92
N LEU A 204 25.51 -18.17 -3.35
CA LEU A 204 24.48 -19.10 -2.89
C LEU A 204 23.60 -18.45 -1.81
N THR A 205 24.20 -17.72 -0.85
CA THR A 205 23.45 -16.95 0.15
C THR A 205 22.52 -15.94 -0.52
N ALA A 206 22.98 -15.25 -1.57
CA ALA A 206 22.14 -14.30 -2.32
C ALA A 206 20.96 -15.02 -2.99
N LEU A 207 21.17 -16.19 -3.60
CA LEU A 207 20.11 -17.00 -4.21
C LEU A 207 19.07 -17.46 -3.18
N VAL A 208 19.52 -17.95 -2.02
CA VAL A 208 18.62 -18.39 -0.95
C VAL A 208 17.78 -17.22 -0.42
N LEU A 209 18.41 -16.09 -0.10
CA LEU A 209 17.70 -14.90 0.39
C LEU A 209 16.71 -14.37 -0.64
N TRP A 210 17.09 -14.34 -1.92
CA TRP A 210 16.20 -13.95 -2.99
C TRP A 210 15.04 -14.94 -3.16
N GLY A 211 15.31 -16.24 -3.18
CA GLY A 211 14.28 -17.27 -3.24
C GLY A 211 13.27 -17.15 -2.10
N LEU A 212 13.74 -16.97 -0.87
CA LEU A 212 12.87 -16.69 0.28
C LEU A 212 12.05 -15.41 0.08
N SER A 213 12.66 -14.36 -0.47
CA SER A 213 11.95 -13.10 -0.71
C SER A 213 10.80 -13.24 -1.71
N LEU A 214 10.91 -14.11 -2.71
CA LEU A 214 9.84 -14.40 -3.68
C LEU A 214 8.61 -15.04 -3.02
N PHE A 215 8.82 -15.88 -2.00
CA PHE A 215 7.73 -16.48 -1.22
C PHE A 215 7.16 -15.54 -0.15
N VAL A 216 7.74 -14.35 0.01
CA VAL A 216 7.17 -13.25 0.80
C VAL A 216 6.43 -12.29 -0.10
N ARG A 217 7.02 -11.89 -1.24
CA ARG A 217 6.43 -10.92 -2.17
C ARG A 217 7.03 -11.04 -3.57
N GLU A 218 6.18 -11.19 -4.57
CA GLU A 218 6.55 -11.39 -5.97
C GLU A 218 7.34 -10.21 -6.57
N ALA A 219 7.18 -9.00 -6.01
CA ALA A 219 7.87 -7.80 -6.49
C ALA A 219 9.41 -7.91 -6.41
N THR A 220 9.95 -8.86 -5.62
CA THR A 220 11.38 -9.11 -5.53
C THR A 220 11.97 -9.84 -6.74
N ILE A 221 11.15 -10.16 -7.73
CA ILE A 221 11.57 -10.70 -9.05
C ILE A 221 12.59 -9.80 -9.75
N VAL A 222 12.72 -8.55 -9.33
CA VAL A 222 13.70 -7.58 -9.87
C VAL A 222 15.17 -7.89 -9.53
N PHE A 223 15.43 -8.83 -8.62
CA PHE A 223 16.81 -9.18 -8.21
C PHE A 223 17.77 -9.43 -9.37
N PRO A 224 17.44 -10.23 -10.42
CA PRO A 224 18.35 -10.46 -11.55
C PRO A 224 18.78 -9.17 -12.25
N VAL A 225 17.83 -8.24 -12.41
CA VAL A 225 18.09 -6.95 -13.06
C VAL A 225 18.94 -6.05 -12.15
N LEU A 226 18.68 -6.03 -10.85
CA LEU A 226 19.51 -5.29 -9.88
C LEU A 226 20.94 -5.84 -9.80
N ALA A 227 21.12 -7.17 -9.79
CA ALA A 227 22.42 -7.82 -9.78
C ALA A 227 23.22 -7.50 -11.06
N LEU A 228 22.57 -7.57 -12.24
CA LEU A 228 23.18 -7.17 -13.50
C LEU A 228 23.56 -5.69 -13.52
N GLY A 229 22.68 -4.82 -13.00
CA GLY A 229 22.96 -3.40 -12.88
C GLY A 229 24.17 -3.11 -11.98
N LEU A 230 24.29 -3.80 -10.84
CA LEU A 230 25.47 -3.68 -9.97
C LEU A 230 26.77 -4.00 -10.74
N ASP A 231 26.82 -5.13 -11.41
CA ASP A 231 28.01 -5.51 -12.18
C ASP A 231 28.31 -4.51 -13.31
N ALA A 232 27.26 -4.03 -13.99
CA ALA A 232 27.42 -3.08 -15.10
C ALA A 232 27.86 -1.70 -14.63
N PHE A 233 27.30 -1.18 -13.53
CA PHE A 233 27.59 0.18 -13.04
C PHE A 233 28.89 0.23 -12.24
N LEU A 234 29.20 -0.78 -11.42
CA LEU A 234 30.43 -0.82 -10.62
C LEU A 234 31.61 -1.39 -11.40
N GLY A 235 31.45 -2.56 -12.01
CA GLY A 235 32.54 -3.27 -12.70
C GLY A 235 32.64 -2.97 -14.18
N GLY A 236 31.59 -2.40 -14.77
CA GLY A 236 31.46 -2.11 -16.20
C GLY A 236 30.98 -3.31 -17.02
N PRO A 237 30.68 -3.09 -18.33
CA PRO A 237 30.07 -4.11 -19.19
C PRO A 237 30.91 -5.40 -19.33
N ARG A 238 32.25 -5.26 -19.34
CA ARG A 238 33.17 -6.41 -19.41
C ARG A 238 33.08 -7.28 -18.15
N HIS A 239 32.89 -6.68 -16.98
CA HIS A 239 32.71 -7.40 -15.72
C HIS A 239 31.37 -8.11 -15.68
N ALA A 240 30.28 -7.44 -16.04
CA ALA A 240 28.96 -8.05 -16.17
C ALA A 240 28.99 -9.26 -17.14
N TRP A 241 29.68 -9.13 -18.27
CA TRP A 241 29.86 -10.23 -19.22
C TRP A 241 30.63 -11.41 -18.62
N LYS A 242 31.69 -11.16 -17.85
CA LYS A 242 32.41 -12.23 -17.13
C LYS A 242 31.51 -13.01 -16.15
N ARG A 243 30.46 -12.38 -15.62
CA ARG A 243 29.47 -12.97 -14.70
C ARG A 243 28.22 -13.51 -15.42
N ARG A 244 28.18 -13.56 -16.75
CA ARG A 244 27.01 -13.95 -17.54
C ARG A 244 26.35 -15.26 -17.10
N GLN A 245 27.12 -16.26 -16.66
CA GLN A 245 26.58 -17.54 -16.20
C GLN A 245 25.70 -17.34 -14.94
N ALA A 246 26.17 -16.54 -13.97
CA ALA A 246 25.37 -16.21 -12.80
C ALA A 246 24.10 -15.44 -13.19
N HIS A 247 24.20 -14.48 -14.10
CA HIS A 247 23.04 -13.74 -14.60
C HIS A 247 22.05 -14.65 -15.33
N VAL A 248 22.52 -15.56 -16.20
CA VAL A 248 21.65 -16.54 -16.86
C VAL A 248 20.90 -17.39 -15.83
N ILE A 249 21.58 -17.89 -14.80
CA ILE A 249 20.93 -18.64 -13.72
C ILE A 249 19.86 -17.79 -13.02
N HIS A 250 20.17 -16.53 -12.71
CA HIS A 250 19.19 -15.64 -12.08
C HIS A 250 17.93 -15.45 -12.96
N PHE A 251 18.12 -15.19 -14.26
CA PHE A 251 16.99 -15.01 -15.19
C PHE A 251 16.22 -16.32 -15.45
N VAL A 252 16.91 -17.46 -15.51
CA VAL A 252 16.24 -18.77 -15.64
C VAL A 252 15.38 -19.05 -14.39
N LEU A 253 15.91 -18.83 -13.19
CA LEU A 253 15.14 -19.01 -11.95
C LEU A 253 13.96 -18.03 -11.87
N ALA A 254 14.16 -16.76 -12.28
CA ALA A 254 13.06 -15.80 -12.37
C ALA A 254 11.99 -16.26 -13.36
N GLY A 255 12.39 -16.71 -14.54
CA GLY A 255 11.49 -17.27 -15.55
C GLY A 255 10.73 -18.50 -15.05
N ALA A 256 11.42 -19.41 -14.38
CA ALA A 256 10.80 -20.59 -13.77
C ALA A 256 9.77 -20.21 -12.70
N TYR A 257 10.08 -19.21 -11.84
CA TYR A 257 9.13 -18.69 -10.86
C TYR A 257 7.90 -18.07 -11.54
N VAL A 258 8.10 -17.28 -12.60
CA VAL A 258 7.00 -16.65 -13.36
C VAL A 258 6.12 -17.74 -14.01
N LEU A 259 6.72 -18.74 -14.63
CA LEU A 259 5.99 -19.87 -15.22
C LEU A 259 5.18 -20.62 -14.13
N TRP A 260 5.83 -20.97 -13.01
CA TRP A 260 5.16 -21.59 -11.88
C TRP A 260 3.99 -20.74 -11.38
N ARG A 261 4.21 -19.42 -11.23
CA ARG A 261 3.19 -18.48 -10.77
C ARG A 261 1.94 -18.47 -11.66
N PHE A 262 2.13 -18.50 -12.98
CA PHE A 262 1.03 -18.44 -13.94
C PHE A 262 0.40 -19.81 -14.25
N LEU A 263 1.18 -20.88 -14.25
CA LEU A 263 0.69 -22.21 -14.63
C LEU A 263 0.13 -22.99 -13.43
N VAL A 264 0.85 -22.96 -12.31
CA VAL A 264 0.48 -23.76 -11.12
C VAL A 264 -0.35 -22.97 -10.14
N PHE A 265 -0.16 -21.65 -10.09
CA PHE A 265 -0.83 -20.76 -9.15
C PHE A 265 -1.58 -19.62 -9.87
N PRO A 266 -2.48 -19.94 -10.81
CA PRO A 266 -3.15 -18.89 -11.57
C PRO A 266 -3.99 -18.04 -10.63
N THR A 267 -3.87 -16.73 -10.74
CA THR A 267 -4.88 -15.82 -10.20
C THR A 267 -6.05 -15.90 -11.16
N GLN A 268 -7.17 -16.43 -10.75
CA GLN A 268 -8.41 -16.22 -11.45
C GLN A 268 -8.78 -14.76 -11.26
N SER A 269 -8.25 -13.95 -12.14
CA SER A 269 -8.45 -12.53 -12.08
C SER A 269 -9.88 -12.21 -12.47
N PHE A 270 -10.39 -11.24 -11.80
CA PHE A 270 -11.46 -10.39 -12.27
C PHE A 270 -11.26 -10.06 -13.74
N PRO A 271 -12.27 -10.13 -14.58
CA PRO A 271 -12.21 -9.51 -15.90
C PRO A 271 -11.97 -8.00 -15.73
N GLY A 272 -10.77 -7.54 -15.99
CA GLY A 272 -10.37 -6.14 -15.82
C GLY A 272 -9.94 -5.71 -14.42
N GLY A 273 -9.63 -6.67 -13.52
CA GLY A 273 -9.41 -6.46 -12.11
C GLY A 273 -8.10 -5.80 -11.68
N TYR A 274 -7.43 -6.44 -10.73
CA TYR A 274 -6.21 -5.95 -10.08
C TYR A 274 -5.08 -5.64 -11.08
N PHE A 275 -5.05 -6.33 -12.21
CA PHE A 275 -4.24 -5.98 -13.35
C PHE A 275 -4.99 -4.98 -14.22
N GLU A 276 -4.52 -3.76 -14.25
CA GLU A 276 -4.99 -2.74 -15.18
C GLU A 276 -4.51 -3.13 -16.59
N ALA A 277 -5.34 -3.85 -17.33
CA ALA A 277 -5.12 -4.13 -18.73
C ALA A 277 -5.92 -3.12 -19.56
N PRO A 278 -5.28 -2.24 -20.33
CA PRO A 278 -6.01 -1.42 -21.28
C PRO A 278 -6.58 -2.31 -22.37
N ALA A 279 -7.85 -2.09 -22.67
CA ALA A 279 -8.56 -2.77 -23.75
C ALA A 279 -8.04 -2.39 -25.16
N HIS A 280 -7.03 -1.52 -25.28
CA HIS A 280 -6.59 -0.92 -26.53
C HIS A 280 -5.07 -0.92 -26.66
N GLY A 281 -4.57 -0.94 -27.89
CA GLY A 281 -3.16 -1.14 -28.30
C GLY A 281 -2.10 -0.15 -27.81
N GLY A 282 -2.37 0.64 -26.76
CA GLY A 282 -1.42 1.56 -26.12
C GLY A 282 -0.81 1.06 -24.80
N TYR A 283 -0.87 -0.24 -24.49
CA TYR A 283 -0.50 -0.77 -23.17
C TYR A 283 0.92 -0.40 -22.73
N VAL A 284 1.88 -0.53 -23.63
CA VAL A 284 3.28 -0.21 -23.31
C VAL A 284 3.45 1.29 -23.00
N LEU A 285 2.84 2.15 -23.79
CA LEU A 285 2.87 3.60 -23.54
C LEU A 285 2.21 3.97 -22.22
N TRP A 286 1.10 3.34 -21.91
CA TRP A 286 0.44 3.51 -20.62
C TRP A 286 1.32 3.05 -19.44
N LEU A 287 1.97 1.88 -19.53
CA LEU A 287 2.94 1.42 -18.52
C LEU A 287 4.10 2.40 -18.34
N VAL A 288 4.66 2.91 -19.44
CA VAL A 288 5.74 3.91 -19.41
C VAL A 288 5.24 5.21 -18.76
N GLY A 289 4.05 5.69 -19.13
CA GLY A 289 3.44 6.87 -18.51
C GLY A 289 3.26 6.70 -17.00
N LYS A 290 2.70 5.56 -16.58
CA LYS A 290 2.54 5.21 -15.17
C LYS A 290 3.89 5.12 -14.44
N TRP A 291 4.89 4.54 -15.06
CA TRP A 291 6.24 4.45 -14.50
C TRP A 291 6.83 5.84 -14.22
N VAL A 292 6.77 6.74 -15.20
CA VAL A 292 7.23 8.12 -15.04
C VAL A 292 6.44 8.84 -13.95
N GLN A 293 5.12 8.64 -13.89
CA GLN A 293 4.27 9.19 -12.84
C GLN A 293 4.70 8.72 -11.43
N LEU A 294 4.91 7.42 -11.22
CA LEU A 294 5.33 6.88 -9.93
C LEU A 294 6.70 7.43 -9.49
N ILE A 295 7.64 7.56 -10.43
CA ILE A 295 8.94 8.18 -10.17
C ILE A 295 8.75 9.64 -9.78
N GLY A 296 7.94 10.40 -10.51
CA GLY A 296 7.63 11.81 -10.23
C GLY A 296 7.03 12.02 -8.85
N LEU A 297 6.08 11.17 -8.45
CA LEU A 297 5.47 11.21 -7.11
C LEU A 297 6.52 10.99 -6.00
N VAL A 298 7.44 10.03 -6.18
CA VAL A 298 8.53 9.81 -5.21
C VAL A 298 9.50 10.99 -5.19
N LEU A 299 9.85 11.58 -6.34
CA LEU A 299 10.72 12.75 -6.40
C LEU A 299 10.12 13.95 -5.66
N LEU A 300 8.81 14.14 -5.75
CA LEU A 300 8.07 15.19 -5.05
C LEU A 300 7.65 14.80 -3.63
N GLN A 301 7.98 13.60 -3.17
CA GLN A 301 7.57 13.05 -1.87
C GLN A 301 6.06 13.03 -1.66
N LEU A 302 5.30 12.89 -2.75
CA LEU A 302 3.85 12.75 -2.73
C LEU A 302 3.44 11.29 -2.50
N PRO A 303 2.26 11.05 -1.90
CA PRO A 303 1.76 9.68 -1.77
C PRO A 303 1.47 9.08 -3.14
N LEU A 304 1.72 7.77 -3.28
CA LEU A 304 1.48 7.06 -4.55
C LEU A 304 0.00 6.87 -4.89
N TYR A 305 -0.92 7.04 -3.93
CA TYR A 305 -2.25 7.45 -4.38
C TYR A 305 -2.17 8.92 -4.67
N THR A 306 -2.41 9.29 -5.88
CA THR A 306 -2.80 10.66 -6.05
C THR A 306 -4.15 10.82 -5.35
N PRO A 307 -4.36 11.88 -4.58
CA PRO A 307 -5.71 12.29 -4.20
C PRO A 307 -6.67 12.29 -5.40
N LEU A 308 -6.14 12.39 -6.60
CA LEU A 308 -6.82 12.40 -7.90
C LEU A 308 -7.54 11.10 -8.21
N ASP A 309 -6.93 9.95 -7.91
CA ASP A 309 -7.58 8.65 -8.08
C ASP A 309 -8.79 8.48 -7.15
N PHE A 310 -8.78 9.20 -6.01
CA PHE A 310 -9.85 9.15 -5.01
C PHE A 310 -10.85 10.32 -5.12
N LEU A 311 -10.50 11.40 -5.79
CA LEU A 311 -11.28 12.64 -5.79
C LEU A 311 -12.19 12.80 -6.99
N GLY A 312 -12.09 11.92 -7.98
CA GLY A 312 -12.89 12.02 -9.21
C GLY A 312 -12.66 13.35 -9.90
N THR A 313 -11.40 13.76 -10.03
CA THR A 313 -11.02 15.05 -10.56
C THR A 313 -11.44 15.23 -12.01
N ARG A 314 -11.65 16.49 -12.37
CA ARG A 314 -11.95 16.87 -13.75
C ARG A 314 -10.73 16.56 -14.63
N THR A 315 -10.98 16.05 -15.81
CA THR A 315 -9.96 15.63 -16.80
C THR A 315 -8.83 16.67 -17.01
N SER A 316 -9.13 17.96 -16.91
CA SER A 316 -8.15 19.05 -17.04
C SER A 316 -7.11 19.09 -15.90
N VAL A 317 -7.52 18.82 -14.66
CA VAL A 317 -6.61 18.81 -13.50
C VAL A 317 -5.68 17.60 -13.59
N ASP A 318 -6.20 16.45 -13.99
CA ASP A 318 -5.41 15.23 -14.18
C ASP A 318 -4.32 15.44 -15.23
N VAL A 319 -4.65 16.06 -16.35
CA VAL A 319 -3.67 16.39 -17.40
C VAL A 319 -2.56 17.30 -16.87
N VAL A 320 -2.91 18.37 -16.14
CA VAL A 320 -1.92 19.30 -15.57
C VAL A 320 -0.96 18.56 -14.63
N ILE A 321 -1.49 17.71 -13.76
CA ILE A 321 -0.65 16.98 -12.81
C ILE A 321 0.28 16.00 -13.53
N HIS A 322 -0.20 15.26 -14.52
CA HIS A 322 0.65 14.37 -15.31
C HIS A 322 1.76 15.15 -16.04
N VAL A 323 1.43 16.29 -16.65
CA VAL A 323 2.43 17.16 -17.29
C VAL A 323 3.48 17.63 -16.28
N VAL A 324 3.07 18.06 -15.07
CA VAL A 324 4.00 18.47 -14.02
C VAL A 324 4.90 17.33 -13.59
N LEU A 325 4.33 16.13 -13.36
CA LEU A 325 5.12 14.95 -12.97
C LEU A 325 6.15 14.57 -14.05
N TYR A 326 5.75 14.57 -15.32
CA TYR A 326 6.65 14.28 -16.44
C TYR A 326 7.74 15.33 -16.58
N ALA A 327 7.40 16.62 -16.43
CA ALA A 327 8.36 17.72 -16.46
C ALA A 327 9.39 17.61 -15.32
N VAL A 328 8.94 17.28 -14.10
CA VAL A 328 9.82 17.06 -12.94
C VAL A 328 10.80 15.90 -13.18
N VAL A 329 10.30 14.77 -13.69
CA VAL A 329 11.17 13.62 -13.98
C VAL A 329 12.17 13.97 -15.08
N ALA A 330 11.73 14.58 -16.19
CA ALA A 330 12.61 14.98 -17.27
C ALA A 330 13.67 15.99 -16.81
N ALA A 331 13.26 17.05 -16.07
CA ALA A 331 14.18 18.03 -15.51
C ALA A 331 15.20 17.41 -14.56
N THR A 332 14.74 16.49 -13.70
CA THR A 332 15.62 15.76 -12.77
C THR A 332 16.62 14.89 -13.51
N LEU A 333 16.20 14.13 -14.51
CA LEU A 333 17.08 13.28 -15.32
C LEU A 333 18.09 14.11 -16.10
N VAL A 334 17.69 15.24 -16.70
CA VAL A 334 18.59 16.16 -17.41
C VAL A 334 19.63 16.76 -16.43
N ALA A 335 19.17 17.27 -15.29
CA ALA A 335 20.07 17.83 -14.26
C ALA A 335 21.05 16.77 -13.72
N TYR A 336 20.54 15.58 -13.45
CA TYR A 336 21.36 14.45 -12.97
C TYR A 336 22.36 14.00 -14.06
N GLY A 337 21.91 13.89 -15.31
CA GLY A 337 22.75 13.55 -16.45
C GLY A 337 23.87 14.59 -16.69
N ARG A 338 23.56 15.88 -16.63
CA ARG A 338 24.56 16.96 -16.70
C ARG A 338 25.58 16.86 -15.56
N THR A 339 25.14 16.47 -14.36
CA THR A 339 25.98 16.40 -13.17
C THR A 339 26.85 15.14 -13.15
N PHE A 340 26.32 13.99 -13.57
CA PHE A 340 26.92 12.66 -13.39
C PHE A 340 27.10 11.88 -14.68
N GLY A 341 26.92 12.48 -15.86
CA GLY A 341 26.83 11.77 -17.14
C GLY A 341 27.92 10.72 -17.40
N ARG A 342 29.16 10.98 -16.96
CA ARG A 342 30.29 10.04 -17.13
C ARG A 342 30.53 9.14 -15.90
N ALA A 343 29.90 9.42 -14.75
CA ALA A 343 30.08 8.65 -13.52
C ALA A 343 29.09 7.48 -13.48
N ARG A 344 29.42 6.36 -14.08
CA ARG A 344 28.52 5.18 -14.17
C ARG A 344 27.93 4.79 -12.83
N GLU A 345 28.71 4.75 -11.76
CA GLU A 345 28.28 4.35 -10.42
C GLU A 345 27.13 5.23 -9.87
N ALA A 346 27.12 6.51 -10.24
CA ALA A 346 26.06 7.42 -9.81
C ALA A 346 24.69 7.02 -10.36
N TRP A 347 24.64 6.39 -11.53
CA TRP A 347 23.39 5.96 -12.16
C TRP A 347 22.73 4.75 -11.49
N LEU A 348 23.39 4.10 -10.54
CA LEU A 348 22.80 3.01 -9.78
C LEU A 348 21.57 3.46 -8.97
N GLY A 349 21.54 4.71 -8.47
CA GLY A 349 20.38 5.26 -7.76
C GLY A 349 19.14 5.38 -8.65
N PRO A 350 19.20 6.13 -9.79
CA PRO A 350 18.10 6.21 -10.76
C PRO A 350 17.67 4.84 -11.29
N PHE A 351 18.64 3.96 -11.56
CA PHE A 351 18.38 2.60 -12.02
C PHE A 351 17.58 1.79 -10.97
N TRP A 352 18.00 1.82 -9.69
CA TRP A 352 17.30 1.14 -8.62
C TRP A 352 15.87 1.67 -8.45
N LEU A 353 15.70 3.00 -8.44
CA LEU A 353 14.40 3.65 -8.37
C LEU A 353 13.48 3.17 -9.51
N ALA A 354 13.99 3.14 -10.72
CA ALA A 354 13.26 2.73 -11.91
C ALA A 354 12.90 1.23 -11.88
N VAL A 355 13.86 0.36 -11.63
CA VAL A 355 13.67 -1.11 -11.60
C VAL A 355 12.76 -1.53 -10.46
N GLY A 356 12.86 -0.86 -9.31
CA GLY A 356 12.02 -1.17 -8.14
C GLY A 356 10.52 -1.01 -8.39
N PHE A 357 10.10 -0.16 -9.33
CA PHE A 357 8.69 0.00 -9.72
C PHE A 357 8.22 -0.98 -10.80
N ALA A 358 9.12 -1.61 -11.54
CA ALA A 358 8.74 -2.43 -12.71
C ALA A 358 7.66 -3.51 -12.40
N PRO A 359 7.74 -4.28 -11.30
CA PRO A 359 6.76 -5.34 -11.03
C PRO A 359 5.36 -4.82 -10.66
N VAL A 360 5.25 -3.56 -10.23
CA VAL A 360 3.99 -2.99 -9.75
C VAL A 360 3.30 -2.12 -10.80
N LEU A 361 3.91 -1.94 -11.97
CA LEU A 361 3.31 -1.14 -13.06
C LEU A 361 1.96 -1.68 -13.53
N PRO A 362 1.77 -3.02 -13.67
CA PRO A 362 0.50 -3.56 -14.16
C PRO A 362 -0.64 -3.53 -13.13
N ILE A 363 -0.37 -3.17 -11.88
CA ILE A 363 -1.35 -3.27 -10.78
C ILE A 363 -1.72 -1.90 -10.22
N ALA A 364 -2.84 -1.83 -9.48
CA ALA A 364 -3.25 -0.62 -8.79
C ALA A 364 -2.15 -0.11 -7.84
N SER A 365 -1.89 1.19 -7.85
CA SER A 365 -0.80 1.80 -7.09
C SER A 365 -1.17 2.03 -5.62
N GLY A 366 -0.20 1.85 -4.73
CA GLY A 366 -0.34 2.17 -3.31
C GLY A 366 1.01 2.64 -2.72
N PRO A 367 1.02 3.48 -1.68
CA PRO A 367 2.26 4.08 -1.14
C PRO A 367 3.32 3.06 -0.77
N HIS A 368 2.93 1.91 -0.22
CA HIS A 368 3.85 0.84 0.17
C HIS A 368 4.67 0.27 -1.01
N PHE A 369 4.25 0.49 -2.28
CA PHE A 369 5.03 0.09 -3.46
C PHE A 369 6.27 0.95 -3.68
N ALA A 370 6.34 2.17 -3.12
CA ALA A 370 7.54 2.99 -3.16
C ALA A 370 8.59 2.61 -2.12
N TYR A 371 8.30 1.68 -1.21
CA TYR A 371 9.20 1.35 -0.10
C TYR A 371 10.58 0.89 -0.57
N LEU A 372 10.64 -0.11 -1.44
CA LEU A 372 11.89 -0.60 -2.04
C LEU A 372 12.52 0.42 -3.02
N PRO A 373 11.77 1.04 -3.95
CA PRO A 373 12.30 2.07 -4.85
C PRO A 373 12.93 3.26 -4.14
N PHE A 374 12.48 3.58 -2.93
CA PHE A 374 12.99 4.72 -2.15
C PHE A 374 14.48 4.59 -1.78
N VAL A 375 15.05 3.39 -1.72
CA VAL A 375 16.50 3.19 -1.60
C VAL A 375 17.24 3.88 -2.74
N GLY A 376 16.73 3.78 -3.97
CA GLY A 376 17.28 4.47 -5.15
C GLY A 376 17.17 5.98 -5.05
N TYR A 377 16.02 6.50 -4.57
CA TYR A 377 15.85 7.94 -4.31
C TYR A 377 16.88 8.45 -3.30
N ALA A 378 17.01 7.79 -2.15
CA ALA A 378 17.94 8.19 -1.09
C ALA A 378 19.41 8.12 -1.56
N LEU A 379 19.76 7.15 -2.43
CA LEU A 379 21.06 7.04 -3.06
C LEU A 379 21.31 8.20 -4.05
N CYS A 380 20.31 8.60 -4.85
CA CYS A 380 20.40 9.78 -5.70
C CYS A 380 20.66 11.04 -4.90
N ALA A 381 19.91 11.25 -3.82
CA ALA A 381 20.08 12.39 -2.92
C ALA A 381 21.51 12.43 -2.34
N ALA A 382 21.99 11.29 -1.83
CA ALA A 382 23.37 11.20 -1.30
C ALA A 382 24.43 11.51 -2.37
N ASN A 383 24.28 11.03 -3.61
CA ASN A 383 25.19 11.34 -4.70
C ASN A 383 25.23 12.85 -5.02
N ILE A 384 24.07 13.50 -5.05
CA ILE A 384 23.98 14.96 -5.24
C ILE A 384 24.70 15.69 -4.09
N LEU A 385 24.40 15.33 -2.84
CA LEU A 385 24.97 15.97 -1.66
C LEU A 385 26.50 15.80 -1.57
N ARG A 386 27.03 14.64 -1.99
CA ARG A 386 28.48 14.39 -2.03
C ARG A 386 29.24 15.32 -2.97
N ARG A 387 28.58 15.83 -4.01
CA ARG A 387 29.21 16.72 -4.99
C ARG A 387 29.44 18.15 -4.47
N HIS A 388 28.75 18.52 -3.42
CA HIS A 388 28.85 19.83 -2.83
C HIS A 388 29.75 19.81 -1.59
N ALA A 389 30.32 20.97 -1.24
CA ALA A 389 31.19 21.16 -0.07
C ALA A 389 30.71 22.34 0.78
N GLY A 390 31.26 22.47 2.00
CA GLY A 390 31.04 23.60 2.90
C GLY A 390 29.56 23.88 3.20
N ALA A 391 29.19 25.14 3.33
CA ALA A 391 27.87 25.63 3.70
C ALA A 391 26.76 25.14 2.72
N ARG A 392 27.07 25.09 1.41
CA ARG A 392 26.10 24.63 0.42
C ARG A 392 25.66 23.19 0.65
N ARG A 393 26.58 22.28 1.02
CA ARG A 393 26.24 20.90 1.39
C ARG A 393 25.29 20.87 2.59
N TRP A 394 25.60 21.65 3.61
CA TRP A 394 24.77 21.73 4.80
C TRP A 394 23.34 22.18 4.49
N TRP A 395 23.19 23.28 3.75
CA TRP A 395 21.86 23.77 3.37
C TRP A 395 21.07 22.77 2.52
N LEU A 396 21.72 22.11 1.56
CA LEU A 396 21.07 21.09 0.74
C LEU A 396 20.67 19.87 1.58
N THR A 397 21.53 19.44 2.52
CA THR A 397 21.19 18.32 3.41
C THR A 397 20.03 18.69 4.33
N ALA A 398 20.07 19.85 4.96
CA ALA A 398 18.99 20.33 5.81
C ALA A 398 17.69 20.47 5.02
N GLY A 399 17.73 21.07 3.83
CA GLY A 399 16.56 21.18 2.95
C GLY A 399 15.98 19.82 2.56
N THR A 400 16.81 18.84 2.22
CA THR A 400 16.37 17.47 1.92
C THR A 400 15.65 16.84 3.11
N PHE A 401 16.22 16.96 4.32
CA PHE A 401 15.58 16.45 5.53
C PHE A 401 14.27 17.17 5.86
N VAL A 402 14.23 18.49 5.71
CA VAL A 402 12.98 19.26 5.93
C VAL A 402 11.89 18.79 4.99
N VAL A 403 12.19 18.63 3.69
CA VAL A 403 11.20 18.12 2.71
C VAL A 403 10.71 16.72 3.08
N VAL A 404 11.63 15.81 3.41
CA VAL A 404 11.27 14.43 3.79
C VAL A 404 10.46 14.41 5.09
N LEU A 405 10.84 15.20 6.10
CA LEU A 405 10.13 15.26 7.38
C LEU A 405 8.72 15.87 7.24
N VAL A 406 8.58 16.93 6.44
CA VAL A 406 7.27 17.54 6.17
C VAL A 406 6.37 16.54 5.43
N ALA A 407 6.89 15.86 4.42
CA ALA A 407 6.17 14.83 3.71
C ALA A 407 5.82 13.66 4.63
N PHE A 408 6.76 13.19 5.46
CA PHE A 408 6.52 12.13 6.45
C PHE A 408 5.40 12.51 7.42
N ALA A 409 5.45 13.72 7.98
CA ALA A 409 4.42 14.21 8.90
C ALA A 409 3.05 14.29 8.21
N GLY A 410 3.00 14.76 6.96
CA GLY A 410 1.78 14.79 6.16
C GLY A 410 1.20 13.39 5.91
N HIS A 411 2.04 12.44 5.48
CA HIS A 411 1.62 11.05 5.28
C HIS A 411 1.14 10.41 6.59
N ARG A 412 1.85 10.70 7.70
CA ARG A 412 1.47 10.18 9.02
C ARG A 412 0.12 10.73 9.47
N LEU A 413 -0.12 12.02 9.29
CA LEU A 413 -1.39 12.66 9.61
C LEU A 413 -2.55 12.04 8.81
N VAL A 414 -2.40 11.94 7.50
CA VAL A 414 -3.42 11.35 6.60
C VAL A 414 -3.68 9.89 6.95
N ASN A 415 -2.61 9.11 7.13
CA ASN A 415 -2.75 7.70 7.49
C ASN A 415 -3.47 7.50 8.84
N ARG A 416 -3.11 8.30 9.85
CA ARG A 416 -3.75 8.23 11.17
C ARG A 416 -5.23 8.59 11.09
N ALA A 417 -5.60 9.64 10.35
CA ALA A 417 -6.99 10.02 10.17
C ALA A 417 -7.80 8.93 9.45
N ALA A 418 -7.22 8.27 8.43
CA ALA A 418 -7.84 7.13 7.77
C ALA A 418 -8.05 5.95 8.75
N CYS A 419 -7.04 5.59 9.53
CA CYS A 419 -7.17 4.53 10.56
C CYS A 419 -8.29 4.84 11.57
N ARG A 420 -8.41 6.11 11.99
CA ARG A 420 -9.48 6.52 12.91
C ARG A 420 -10.88 6.45 12.27
N ALA A 421 -10.99 6.85 11.01
CA ALA A 421 -12.24 6.73 10.28
C ALA A 421 -12.71 5.27 10.20
N GLU A 422 -11.79 4.34 9.91
CA GLU A 422 -12.08 2.91 9.85
C GLU A 422 -12.50 2.35 11.23
N GLN A 423 -11.77 2.68 12.29
CA GLN A 423 -12.07 2.25 13.65
C GLN A 423 -13.44 2.74 14.14
N LEU A 424 -13.79 3.98 13.81
CA LEU A 424 -15.07 4.58 14.23
C LEU A 424 -16.27 3.86 13.64
N ILE A 425 -16.18 3.30 12.43
CA ILE A 425 -17.29 2.56 11.81
C ILE A 425 -17.59 1.29 12.61
N ALA A 426 -16.57 0.48 12.88
CA ALA A 426 -16.74 -0.73 13.68
C ALA A 426 -17.19 -0.42 15.12
N ALA A 427 -16.64 0.65 15.72
CA ALA A 427 -16.99 1.09 17.05
C ALA A 427 -18.45 1.56 17.15
N ASP A 428 -18.94 2.31 16.17
CA ASP A 428 -20.33 2.78 16.14
C ASP A 428 -21.32 1.63 16.01
N ILE A 429 -21.02 0.67 15.13
CA ILE A 429 -21.83 -0.53 14.98
C ILE A 429 -21.90 -1.31 16.29
N GLN A 430 -20.78 -1.53 16.96
CA GLN A 430 -20.71 -2.25 18.23
C GLN A 430 -21.41 -1.49 19.36
N TRP A 431 -21.32 -0.16 19.35
CA TRP A 431 -21.95 0.69 20.36
C TRP A 431 -23.48 0.68 20.28
N THR A 432 -24.03 0.56 19.06
CA THR A 432 -25.48 0.57 18.81
C THR A 432 -26.12 -0.81 18.72
N THR A 433 -25.30 -1.85 18.57
CA THR A 433 -25.80 -3.20 18.28
C THR A 433 -25.06 -4.24 19.13
N PRO A 434 -25.74 -4.96 20.01
CA PRO A 434 -25.15 -6.10 20.71
C PRO A 434 -24.80 -7.20 19.70
N PRO A 435 -23.98 -8.20 20.10
CA PRO A 435 -23.66 -9.34 19.24
C PRO A 435 -24.94 -9.98 18.67
N PRO A 436 -25.10 -10.04 17.35
CA PRO A 436 -26.28 -10.63 16.72
C PRO A 436 -26.22 -12.16 16.80
N PRO A 437 -27.36 -12.86 16.69
CA PRO A 437 -27.40 -14.30 16.62
C PRO A 437 -26.60 -14.83 15.43
N PRO A 438 -26.03 -16.07 15.52
CA PRO A 438 -25.44 -16.76 14.38
C PRO A 438 -26.45 -16.88 13.21
N GLY A 439 -25.97 -16.63 11.98
CA GLY A 439 -26.80 -16.63 10.77
C GLY A 439 -27.36 -15.25 10.39
N SER A 440 -27.14 -14.23 11.22
CA SER A 440 -27.59 -12.86 10.95
C SER A 440 -26.92 -12.24 9.72
N LYS A 441 -27.66 -11.35 9.05
CA LYS A 441 -27.28 -10.67 7.83
C LYS A 441 -27.16 -9.17 8.07
N LEU A 442 -25.97 -8.64 7.76
CA LEU A 442 -25.63 -7.24 7.96
C LEU A 442 -25.65 -6.52 6.61
N PHE A 443 -26.46 -5.48 6.49
CA PHE A 443 -26.60 -4.69 5.27
C PHE A 443 -26.02 -3.31 5.48
N PHE A 444 -25.04 -2.92 4.62
CA PHE A 444 -24.32 -1.67 4.72
C PHE A 444 -24.71 -0.70 3.61
N ILE A 445 -25.14 0.49 3.99
CA ILE A 445 -25.46 1.61 3.10
C ILE A 445 -24.40 2.70 3.29
N ASN A 446 -23.84 3.20 2.20
CA ASN A 446 -22.74 4.17 2.18
C ASN A 446 -21.47 3.69 2.89
N LEU A 447 -21.18 2.39 2.79
CA LEU A 447 -19.96 1.86 3.39
C LEU A 447 -18.73 2.47 2.70
N PRO A 448 -17.79 3.11 3.44
CA PRO A 448 -16.53 3.55 2.86
C PRO A 448 -15.75 2.37 2.26
N LEU A 449 -15.18 2.54 1.06
CA LEU A 449 -14.50 1.47 0.34
C LEU A 449 -13.41 0.75 1.16
N PRO A 450 -12.57 1.42 1.98
CA PRO A 450 -11.60 0.73 2.82
C PRO A 450 -12.24 -0.17 3.88
N MET A 451 -13.53 0.05 4.18
CA MET A 451 -14.28 -0.69 5.20
C MET A 451 -15.06 -1.89 4.66
N THR A 452 -14.81 -2.28 3.42
CA THR A 452 -15.43 -3.50 2.84
C THR A 452 -15.16 -4.77 3.65
N PHE A 453 -14.14 -4.78 4.51
CA PHE A 453 -13.81 -5.87 5.43
C PHE A 453 -14.43 -5.72 6.83
N THR A 454 -15.38 -4.78 7.03
CA THR A 454 -16.02 -4.52 8.33
C THR A 454 -16.65 -5.77 8.94
N THR A 455 -17.23 -6.65 8.14
CA THR A 455 -17.81 -7.91 8.65
C THR A 455 -16.81 -8.78 9.39
N TYR A 456 -15.55 -8.82 8.95
CA TYR A 456 -14.49 -9.54 9.66
C TYR A 456 -14.13 -8.86 10.99
N ALA A 457 -14.10 -7.52 11.01
CA ALA A 457 -13.90 -6.76 12.24
C ALA A 457 -15.00 -7.05 13.26
N LEU A 458 -16.24 -7.10 12.83
CA LEU A 458 -17.40 -7.38 13.67
C LEU A 458 -17.44 -8.84 14.15
N ARG A 459 -17.09 -9.80 13.30
CA ARG A 459 -16.93 -11.21 13.71
C ARG A 459 -15.94 -11.35 14.85
N GLU A 460 -14.79 -10.70 14.72
CA GLU A 460 -13.76 -10.72 15.75
C GLU A 460 -14.24 -10.06 17.04
N ALA A 461 -14.84 -8.88 16.94
CA ALA A 461 -15.27 -8.09 18.09
C ALA A 461 -16.44 -8.73 18.86
N TRP A 462 -17.36 -9.35 18.14
CA TRP A 462 -18.52 -10.02 18.73
C TRP A 462 -18.28 -11.49 19.08
N GLY A 463 -17.21 -12.09 18.58
CA GLY A 463 -16.96 -13.52 18.72
C GLY A 463 -17.97 -14.41 17.95
N VAL A 464 -18.62 -13.86 16.93
CA VAL A 464 -19.66 -14.55 16.13
C VAL A 464 -19.16 -14.73 14.70
N ASP A 465 -18.73 -15.93 14.35
CA ASP A 465 -18.20 -16.22 13.01
C ASP A 465 -19.27 -16.36 11.90
N GLN A 466 -20.50 -16.69 12.30
CA GLN A 466 -21.60 -16.96 11.38
C GLN A 466 -22.48 -15.72 11.15
N ILE A 467 -21.91 -14.64 10.68
CA ILE A 467 -22.62 -13.45 10.21
C ILE A 467 -22.18 -13.13 8.78
N ASP A 468 -23.13 -12.71 7.94
CA ASP A 468 -22.86 -12.39 6.55
C ASP A 468 -23.02 -10.89 6.30
N GLY A 469 -22.10 -10.29 5.52
CA GLY A 469 -22.11 -8.86 5.21
C GLY A 469 -22.50 -8.59 3.74
N TYR A 470 -23.41 -7.66 3.54
CA TYR A 470 -23.93 -7.24 2.23
C TYR A 470 -23.76 -5.73 2.07
N THR A 471 -23.01 -5.32 1.07
CA THR A 471 -22.84 -3.89 0.75
C THR A 471 -23.91 -3.47 -0.24
N LEU A 472 -24.88 -2.69 0.23
CA LEU A 472 -25.94 -2.15 -0.62
C LEU A 472 -25.43 -0.97 -1.45
N THR A 473 -24.67 -0.04 -0.83
CA THR A 473 -23.96 1.04 -1.53
C THR A 473 -22.61 1.30 -0.89
N LEU A 474 -21.64 1.68 -1.71
CA LEU A 474 -20.41 2.30 -1.22
C LEU A 474 -20.67 3.79 -0.93
N ALA A 475 -19.87 4.39 -0.05
CA ALA A 475 -19.92 5.84 0.14
C ALA A 475 -19.61 6.53 -1.20
N PRO A 476 -20.36 7.59 -1.58
CA PRO A 476 -20.16 8.28 -2.86
C PRO A 476 -18.76 8.89 -3.02
N GLU A 477 -18.03 9.00 -1.93
CA GLU A 477 -16.63 9.45 -1.88
C GLU A 477 -15.87 8.48 -1.00
N ALA A 478 -14.93 7.75 -1.58
CA ALA A 478 -14.35 6.52 -1.02
C ALA A 478 -13.87 6.57 0.47
N HIS A 479 -13.37 7.73 0.93
CA HIS A 479 -12.93 7.94 2.30
C HIS A 479 -13.64 9.06 3.03
N CYS A 480 -14.35 9.93 2.30
CA CYS A 480 -14.97 11.11 2.83
C CYS A 480 -16.49 10.97 2.76
N MET A 481 -17.09 10.84 3.89
CA MET A 481 -18.53 10.87 4.03
C MET A 481 -19.00 12.32 4.04
N THR A 482 -18.83 13.03 2.91
CA THR A 482 -19.25 14.43 2.79
C THR A 482 -20.66 14.57 2.21
N ARG A 483 -21.26 13.46 1.74
CA ARG A 483 -22.59 13.43 1.17
C ARG A 483 -23.49 12.49 1.94
N ALA A 484 -24.61 13.01 2.37
CA ALA A 484 -25.68 12.23 2.96
C ALA A 484 -26.45 11.48 1.86
N SER A 485 -26.97 10.33 2.21
CA SER A 485 -27.97 9.63 1.42
C SER A 485 -29.26 9.53 2.23
N ARG A 486 -30.36 9.70 1.55
CA ARG A 486 -31.69 9.50 2.15
C ARG A 486 -32.08 8.04 1.95
N VAL A 487 -32.45 7.39 3.03
CA VAL A 487 -32.94 6.01 3.02
C VAL A 487 -34.44 6.07 3.35
N THR A 488 -35.27 5.52 2.48
CA THR A 488 -36.72 5.55 2.64
C THR A 488 -37.30 4.13 2.51
N ARG A 489 -38.03 3.67 3.53
CA ARG A 489 -38.84 2.45 3.44
C ARG A 489 -40.11 2.76 2.67
N ILE A 490 -40.36 2.03 1.58
CA ILE A 490 -41.55 2.19 0.76
C ILE A 490 -42.62 1.16 1.16
N SER A 491 -42.19 -0.05 1.46
CA SER A 491 -43.04 -1.15 1.88
C SER A 491 -42.33 -2.03 2.93
N PRO A 492 -42.97 -3.04 3.49
CA PRO A 492 -42.29 -4.01 4.35
C PRO A 492 -41.08 -4.68 3.71
N HIS A 493 -41.03 -4.77 2.38
CA HIS A 493 -39.98 -5.44 1.61
C HIS A 493 -39.10 -4.48 0.78
N GLU A 494 -39.43 -3.19 0.72
CA GLU A 494 -38.76 -2.28 -0.21
C GLU A 494 -38.09 -1.10 0.48
N LEU A 495 -36.86 -0.88 0.11
CA LEU A 495 -36.01 0.22 0.55
C LEU A 495 -35.52 1.02 -0.65
N VAL A 496 -35.64 2.33 -0.61
CA VAL A 496 -35.05 3.25 -1.60
C VAL A 496 -33.94 4.06 -0.97
N VAL A 497 -32.80 4.10 -1.67
CA VAL A 497 -31.65 4.92 -1.30
C VAL A 497 -31.45 5.96 -2.38
N THR A 498 -31.42 7.24 -1.97
CA THR A 498 -31.23 8.38 -2.87
C THR A 498 -30.03 9.20 -2.42
N THR A 499 -29.24 9.68 -3.36
CA THR A 499 -28.10 10.58 -3.10
C THR A 499 -28.03 11.69 -4.14
N ASP A 500 -27.38 12.81 -3.79
CA ASP A 500 -27.20 13.92 -4.71
C ASP A 500 -26.18 13.59 -5.81
N PRO A 501 -26.28 14.27 -7.01
CA PRO A 501 -25.25 14.14 -8.04
C PRO A 501 -23.84 14.44 -7.53
N PRO A 502 -22.81 13.75 -8.05
CA PRO A 502 -22.83 12.85 -9.21
C PRO A 502 -23.34 11.42 -8.94
N GLY A 503 -23.77 11.08 -7.69
CA GLY A 503 -24.32 9.77 -7.38
C GLY A 503 -23.29 8.71 -7.05
N TYR A 504 -23.76 7.47 -6.86
CA TYR A 504 -22.96 6.28 -6.64
C TYR A 504 -22.23 5.85 -7.91
N PHE A 505 -21.10 5.20 -7.77
CA PHE A 505 -20.26 4.68 -8.87
C PHE A 505 -19.71 5.76 -9.82
N ALA A 506 -19.81 7.03 -9.46
CA ALA A 506 -19.30 8.14 -10.25
C ALA A 506 -17.81 8.40 -10.00
N SER A 507 -17.30 8.09 -8.80
CA SER A 507 -15.90 8.30 -8.45
C SER A 507 -14.98 7.23 -9.05
N VAL A 508 -13.69 7.54 -9.19
CA VAL A 508 -12.69 6.60 -9.72
C VAL A 508 -12.60 5.32 -8.88
N PRO A 509 -12.57 5.37 -7.54
CA PRO A 509 -12.51 4.16 -6.72
C PRO A 509 -13.75 3.29 -6.83
N GLU A 510 -14.94 3.90 -6.93
CA GLU A 510 -16.18 3.16 -7.11
C GLU A 510 -16.23 2.49 -8.49
N ARG A 511 -15.81 3.20 -9.54
CA ARG A 511 -15.66 2.61 -10.89
C ARG A 511 -14.62 1.50 -10.92
N TRP A 512 -13.53 1.65 -10.16
CA TRP A 512 -12.55 0.59 -9.97
C TRP A 512 -13.19 -0.62 -9.27
N SER A 513 -14.00 -0.40 -8.23
CA SER A 513 -14.77 -1.47 -7.56
C SER A 513 -15.67 -2.22 -8.55
N LEU A 514 -16.41 -1.50 -9.41
CA LEU A 514 -17.22 -2.13 -10.46
C LEU A 514 -16.39 -2.98 -11.43
N LYS A 515 -15.23 -2.50 -11.84
CA LYS A 515 -14.32 -3.26 -12.72
C LYS A 515 -13.78 -4.51 -12.06
N ILE A 516 -13.39 -4.41 -10.79
CA ILE A 516 -12.87 -5.54 -10.01
C ILE A 516 -13.92 -6.63 -9.84
N THR A 517 -15.15 -6.25 -9.61
CA THR A 517 -16.23 -7.19 -9.29
C THR A 517 -16.99 -7.72 -10.52
N GLY A 518 -16.57 -7.29 -11.71
CA GLY A 518 -16.99 -7.91 -12.97
C GLY A 518 -18.44 -7.67 -13.35
N LEU A 519 -18.98 -6.45 -13.12
CA LEU A 519 -20.30 -6.10 -13.64
C LEU A 519 -20.32 -6.23 -15.17
N LYS A 520 -21.05 -7.19 -15.71
CA LYS A 520 -21.10 -7.49 -17.16
C LYS A 520 -21.93 -6.48 -17.95
N SER A 521 -22.86 -5.78 -17.30
CA SER A 521 -23.76 -4.82 -17.94
C SER A 521 -23.37 -3.40 -17.59
N ARG A 522 -23.53 -2.49 -18.56
CA ARG A 522 -23.41 -1.06 -18.28
C ARG A 522 -24.54 -0.64 -17.32
N LEU A 523 -24.22 0.14 -16.29
CA LEU A 523 -25.23 0.72 -15.42
C LEU A 523 -26.19 1.57 -16.26
N ALA A 524 -27.50 1.36 -16.09
CA ALA A 524 -28.54 2.09 -16.79
C ALA A 524 -29.79 2.19 -15.91
N ALA A 525 -30.53 3.27 -16.02
CA ALA A 525 -31.83 3.38 -15.37
C ALA A 525 -32.77 2.26 -15.89
N GLY A 526 -33.50 1.65 -14.97
CA GLY A 526 -34.33 0.47 -15.25
C GLY A 526 -33.61 -0.90 -15.13
N LEU A 527 -32.26 -0.92 -15.03
CA LEU A 527 -31.53 -2.15 -14.83
C LEU A 527 -31.90 -2.76 -13.47
N THR A 528 -32.31 -4.02 -13.50
CA THR A 528 -32.55 -4.82 -12.28
C THR A 528 -31.56 -5.96 -12.23
N VAL A 529 -30.81 -6.03 -11.13
CA VAL A 529 -29.91 -7.16 -10.80
C VAL A 529 -30.60 -8.01 -9.75
N ARG A 530 -30.86 -9.28 -10.07
CA ARG A 530 -31.46 -10.24 -9.15
C ARG A 530 -30.42 -10.87 -8.25
N GLY A 531 -30.73 -10.99 -6.97
CA GLY A 531 -29.89 -11.61 -5.95
C GLY A 531 -30.66 -12.63 -5.12
N ASP A 532 -29.95 -13.36 -4.27
CA ASP A 532 -30.53 -14.44 -3.44
C ASP A 532 -31.41 -13.90 -2.30
N LEU A 533 -31.13 -12.72 -1.77
CA LEU A 533 -31.87 -12.12 -0.65
C LEU A 533 -32.71 -10.91 -1.07
N PHE A 534 -32.28 -10.22 -2.09
CA PHE A 534 -32.93 -9.01 -2.60
C PHE A 534 -32.55 -8.74 -4.04
N ASP A 535 -33.45 -8.09 -4.76
CA ASP A 535 -33.22 -7.54 -6.09
C ASP A 535 -32.85 -6.05 -5.99
N THR A 536 -31.94 -5.60 -6.83
CA THR A 536 -31.54 -4.19 -6.90
C THR A 536 -31.94 -3.59 -8.23
N THR A 537 -32.73 -2.52 -8.20
CA THR A 537 -33.15 -1.77 -9.39
C THR A 537 -32.57 -0.36 -9.38
N ILE A 538 -31.91 0.02 -10.47
CA ILE A 538 -31.46 1.39 -10.69
C ILE A 538 -32.66 2.21 -11.16
N LEU A 539 -33.13 3.15 -10.33
CA LEU A 539 -34.29 3.99 -10.67
C LEU A 539 -33.88 5.22 -11.45
N GLU A 540 -32.80 5.92 -11.01
CA GLU A 540 -32.38 7.18 -11.60
C GLU A 540 -30.86 7.26 -11.71
N MET A 541 -30.38 7.92 -12.77
CA MET A 541 -28.98 8.20 -13.00
C MET A 541 -28.78 9.67 -13.41
N THR A 542 -27.63 10.25 -13.06
CA THR A 542 -27.19 11.56 -13.52
C THR A 542 -25.77 11.43 -14.06
N GLY A 543 -25.62 11.60 -15.38
CA GLY A 543 -24.35 11.28 -16.06
C GLY A 543 -24.04 9.79 -15.92
N ASP A 544 -22.83 9.47 -15.44
CA ASP A 544 -22.38 8.09 -15.21
C ASP A 544 -22.71 7.56 -13.79
N GLY A 545 -23.27 8.43 -12.92
CA GLY A 545 -23.55 8.07 -11.52
C GLY A 545 -25.02 7.69 -11.30
N VAL A 546 -25.23 6.77 -10.37
CA VAL A 546 -26.54 6.32 -9.92
C VAL A 546 -27.02 7.21 -8.77
N THR A 547 -28.14 7.91 -8.94
CA THR A 547 -28.68 8.81 -7.90
C THR A 547 -29.79 8.18 -7.07
N LYS A 548 -30.41 7.09 -7.59
CA LYS A 548 -31.49 6.43 -6.86
C LYS A 548 -31.50 4.94 -7.13
N LEU A 549 -31.47 4.17 -6.06
CA LEU A 549 -31.52 2.72 -6.04
C LEU A 549 -32.73 2.22 -5.27
N LYS A 550 -33.38 1.17 -5.77
CA LYS A 550 -34.41 0.42 -5.04
C LYS A 550 -33.88 -0.98 -4.74
N PHE A 551 -34.05 -1.40 -3.51
CA PHE A 551 -33.77 -2.75 -3.03
C PHE A 551 -35.12 -3.41 -2.67
N THR A 552 -35.44 -4.50 -3.33
CA THR A 552 -36.65 -5.30 -3.08
C THR A 552 -36.24 -6.61 -2.41
N PHE A 553 -36.45 -6.72 -1.12
CA PHE A 553 -36.08 -7.89 -0.31
C PHE A 553 -37.13 -8.99 -0.45
N HIS A 554 -36.69 -10.25 -0.47
CA HIS A 554 -37.56 -11.40 -0.53
C HIS A 554 -38.30 -11.65 0.79
N GLU A 555 -37.67 -11.24 1.90
CA GLU A 555 -38.23 -11.29 3.25
C GLU A 555 -38.44 -9.85 3.81
N PRO A 556 -39.28 -9.67 4.85
CA PRO A 556 -39.51 -8.36 5.44
C PRO A 556 -38.23 -7.72 5.98
N LEU A 557 -38.11 -6.38 5.84
CA LEU A 557 -36.94 -5.61 6.29
C LEU A 557 -36.75 -5.63 7.82
N ASP A 558 -37.82 -5.77 8.58
CA ASP A 558 -37.85 -5.81 10.06
C ASP A 558 -37.69 -7.23 10.64
N ARG A 559 -37.22 -8.17 9.82
CA ARG A 559 -36.86 -9.50 10.24
C ARG A 559 -35.78 -9.46 11.34
N GLU A 560 -35.87 -10.30 12.37
CA GLU A 560 -35.01 -10.28 13.56
C GLU A 560 -33.52 -10.53 13.26
N ASP A 561 -33.22 -11.28 12.18
CA ASP A 561 -31.84 -11.57 11.76
C ASP A 561 -31.30 -10.59 10.71
N TYR A 562 -32.04 -9.50 10.38
CA TYR A 562 -31.62 -8.45 9.45
C TYR A 562 -31.17 -7.19 10.19
N TYR A 563 -29.97 -6.71 9.90
CA TYR A 563 -29.36 -5.55 10.52
C TYR A 563 -28.88 -4.57 9.46
N PHE A 564 -29.45 -3.38 9.43
CA PHE A 564 -29.10 -2.34 8.48
C PHE A 564 -28.25 -1.26 9.13
N PHE A 565 -27.14 -0.89 8.48
CA PHE A 565 -26.23 0.15 8.94
C PHE A 565 -26.06 1.21 7.86
N VAL A 566 -26.10 2.48 8.27
CA VAL A 566 -25.98 3.63 7.37
C VAL A 566 -24.82 4.50 7.83
N SER A 567 -23.89 4.77 6.91
CA SER A 567 -22.83 5.76 7.14
C SER A 567 -23.24 7.12 6.61
N THR A 568 -23.05 8.17 7.42
CA THR A 568 -23.33 9.56 7.08
C THR A 568 -22.14 10.46 7.46
N PRO A 569 -22.07 11.70 6.96
CA PRO A 569 -21.05 12.65 7.39
C PRO A 569 -21.01 12.88 8.89
N GLU A 570 -22.18 12.91 9.52
CA GLU A 570 -22.36 13.19 10.93
C GLU A 570 -22.06 11.97 11.80
N ARG A 571 -22.28 10.75 11.26
CA ARG A 571 -22.15 9.51 12.00
C ARG A 571 -21.53 8.39 11.18
N PRO A 572 -20.50 7.69 11.70
CA PRO A 572 -19.75 6.67 10.95
C PRO A 572 -20.59 5.48 10.46
N ALA A 573 -21.45 4.91 11.33
CA ALA A 573 -22.32 3.79 10.93
C ALA A 573 -23.40 3.53 12.00
N TYR A 574 -24.52 4.22 11.91
CA TYR A 574 -25.62 3.95 12.83
C TYR A 574 -26.51 2.79 12.35
N ARG A 575 -27.15 2.12 13.31
CA ARG A 575 -28.15 1.09 13.00
C ARG A 575 -29.45 1.75 12.56
N LEU A 576 -29.87 1.48 11.33
CA LEU A 576 -31.19 1.85 10.84
C LEU A 576 -32.23 0.89 11.45
N ARG A 577 -33.23 1.46 12.14
CA ARG A 577 -34.35 0.72 12.72
C ARG A 577 -35.62 1.11 11.99
N PHE A 578 -36.46 0.13 11.70
CA PHE A 578 -37.76 0.36 11.04
C PHE A 578 -38.89 0.46 12.07
N ASP A 579 -38.55 0.81 13.30
CA ASP A 579 -39.48 1.07 14.39
C ASP A 579 -39.99 2.51 14.28
N PRO A 580 -41.32 2.78 14.34
CA PRO A 580 -41.87 4.11 14.37
C PRO A 580 -41.38 4.99 15.56
N ALA A 581 -40.95 4.38 16.66
CA ALA A 581 -40.35 5.08 17.78
C ALA A 581 -38.91 5.58 17.53
N PHE A 582 -38.25 5.10 16.47
CA PHE A 582 -36.91 5.53 16.06
C PHE A 582 -37.02 6.58 14.96
N ASP A 583 -37.45 7.79 15.36
CA ASP A 583 -37.59 8.95 14.50
C ASP A 583 -36.26 9.75 14.38
N ASP A 584 -36.28 10.84 13.60
CA ASP A 584 -35.13 11.72 13.39
C ASP A 584 -34.60 12.33 14.72
N ARG A 585 -35.48 12.54 15.71
CA ARG A 585 -35.08 13.06 17.02
C ARG A 585 -34.33 12.01 17.83
N ALA A 586 -34.81 10.79 17.87
CA ALA A 586 -34.10 9.67 18.52
C ALA A 586 -32.73 9.41 17.90
N LEU A 587 -32.62 9.50 16.57
CA LEU A 587 -31.36 9.41 15.85
C LEU A 587 -30.42 10.56 16.21
N ALA A 588 -30.91 11.80 16.29
CA ALA A 588 -30.10 12.96 16.64
C ALA A 588 -29.56 12.83 18.10
N GLU A 589 -30.42 12.47 19.05
CA GLU A 589 -30.01 12.26 20.46
C GLU A 589 -28.98 11.11 20.57
N GLU A 590 -29.14 10.03 19.84
CA GLU A 590 -28.18 8.92 19.80
C GLU A 590 -26.85 9.37 19.17
N THR A 591 -26.90 10.20 18.12
CA THR A 591 -25.71 10.74 17.45
C THR A 591 -24.93 11.66 18.37
N ASP A 592 -25.60 12.53 19.13
CA ASP A 592 -24.93 13.42 20.08
C ASP A 592 -24.25 12.65 21.22
N ARG A 593 -24.88 11.59 21.72
CA ARG A 593 -24.26 10.69 22.71
C ARG A 593 -23.04 9.97 22.16
N PHE A 594 -23.11 9.47 20.92
CA PHE A 594 -21.97 8.85 20.23
C PHE A 594 -20.82 9.86 20.07
N ARG A 595 -21.13 11.09 19.59
CA ARG A 595 -20.13 12.14 19.41
C ARG A 595 -19.44 12.52 20.73
N ALA A 596 -20.17 12.56 21.82
CA ALA A 596 -19.58 12.81 23.14
C ALA A 596 -18.66 11.66 23.59
N ALA A 597 -19.09 10.41 23.40
CA ALA A 597 -18.33 9.23 23.80
C ALA A 597 -17.04 9.05 22.99
N PHE A 598 -17.05 9.38 21.69
CA PHE A 598 -15.94 9.17 20.77
C PHE A 598 -15.26 10.47 20.31
N ALA A 599 -15.44 11.56 21.04
CA ALA A 599 -14.93 12.90 20.67
C ALA A 599 -13.43 12.93 20.30
N PRO A 600 -12.50 12.26 21.01
CA PRO A 600 -11.09 12.27 20.64
C PRO A 600 -10.82 11.63 19.27
N LEU A 601 -11.47 10.51 18.95
CA LEU A 601 -11.31 9.80 17.67
C LEU A 601 -11.93 10.60 16.51
N LEU A 602 -13.09 11.20 16.75
CA LEU A 602 -13.77 12.08 15.79
C LEU A 602 -12.92 13.32 15.48
N ALA A 603 -12.30 13.93 16.48
CA ALA A 603 -11.43 15.08 16.27
C ALA A 603 -10.25 14.76 15.32
N GLU A 604 -9.64 13.56 15.45
CA GLU A 604 -8.58 13.10 14.57
C GLU A 604 -9.08 12.82 13.13
N ARG A 605 -10.25 12.20 12.98
CA ARG A 605 -10.91 12.01 11.67
C ARG A 605 -11.24 13.34 11.00
N ASP A 606 -11.83 14.28 11.75
CA ASP A 606 -12.34 15.54 11.21
C ASP A 606 -11.23 16.48 10.72
N VAL A 607 -9.99 16.29 11.14
CA VAL A 607 -8.82 16.97 10.52
C VAL A 607 -8.74 16.62 9.04
N PHE A 608 -8.89 15.34 8.70
CA PHE A 608 -8.84 14.86 7.32
C PHE A 608 -10.04 15.40 6.51
N VAL A 609 -11.25 15.32 7.05
CA VAL A 609 -12.48 15.82 6.42
C VAL A 609 -12.36 17.33 6.13
N ARG A 610 -11.91 18.13 7.09
CA ARG A 610 -11.72 19.58 6.93
C ARG A 610 -10.64 19.93 5.88
N LEU A 611 -9.54 19.18 5.84
CA LEU A 611 -8.51 19.38 4.81
C LEU A 611 -9.06 19.10 3.42
N PHE A 612 -9.82 18.01 3.29
CA PHE A 612 -10.45 17.61 2.04
C PHE A 612 -11.52 18.59 1.56
N GLU A 613 -12.41 19.03 2.44
CA GLU A 613 -13.43 20.04 2.11
C GLU A 613 -12.83 21.37 1.67
N ARG A 614 -11.78 21.85 2.35
CA ARG A 614 -11.07 23.08 1.94
C ARG A 614 -10.47 22.96 0.55
N TRP A 615 -9.95 21.80 0.22
CA TRP A 615 -9.39 21.55 -1.09
C TRP A 615 -10.48 21.48 -2.18
N ARG A 616 -11.62 20.86 -1.88
CA ARG A 616 -12.76 20.75 -2.81
C ARG A 616 -13.43 22.09 -3.14
N ARG A 617 -13.40 23.04 -2.20
CA ARG A 617 -14.00 24.39 -2.38
C ARG A 617 -13.12 25.35 -3.19
N ARG A 618 -11.86 25.02 -3.39
CA ARG A 618 -10.91 25.75 -4.26
C ARG A 618 -10.86 25.14 -5.67
#